data_9d053b0ba6672834ca019320b9229fff
#
_entry.id   9d053b0ba6672834ca019320b9229fff
#
_cell.length_a   1.000
_cell.length_b   1.000
_cell.length_c   1.000
_cell.angle_alpha   90.00
_cell.angle_beta   90.00
_cell.angle_gamma   90.00
#
_symmetry.space_group_name_H-M   'P 1'
#
loop_
_entity.id
_entity.type
_entity.pdbx_description
1 polymer ?
#
loop_
_entity_poly.entity_id
_entity_poly.type
_entity_poly.pdbx_seq_one_letter_code
_entity_poly.pdbx_strand_id
1 'polypeptide(L)'
;MTLVFLVAAILAAGLIPLPHRIEAAAILRPQDATQIFVSVGGTVVKSVAAGEVVARDQIVGRLDDAALESEVVQLESRVAELAAQIAVLESRRLADPALAAHIPATVQAAQAATLQLERRRKDLADLTLRSPRPGTILPPPIRTVTETDDDLSAWSGTPLDDWNLGCHLEPGTLYCLVGDPNRIEAVAIVEEGSIAFLKSGQRVRLQ
;
A
#
# COMPACT_ATOMS: atom_id res chain seq x y z
N MET A 1 39.40 22.03 -58.41
CA MET A 1 39.70 20.79 -57.67
C MET A 1 39.47 20.97 -56.18
N THR A 2 39.93 22.03 -55.52
CA THR A 2 39.79 22.30 -54.07
C THR A 2 38.36 22.44 -53.62
N LEU A 3 37.48 23.09 -54.37
CA LEU A 3 36.06 23.31 -54.01
C LEU A 3 35.26 22.00 -53.99
N VAL A 4 35.53 21.07 -54.92
CA VAL A 4 34.90 19.76 -54.97
C VAL A 4 35.30 18.90 -53.77
N PHE A 5 36.57 18.95 -53.36
CA PHE A 5 37.04 18.25 -52.14
C PHE A 5 36.40 18.79 -50.86
N LEU A 6 36.20 20.10 -50.77
CA LEU A 6 35.59 20.73 -49.59
C LEU A 6 34.11 20.37 -49.48
N VAL A 7 33.37 20.34 -50.57
CA VAL A 7 31.97 19.90 -50.59
C VAL A 7 31.84 18.40 -50.25
N ALA A 8 32.72 17.56 -50.76
CA ALA A 8 32.76 16.13 -50.46
C ALA A 8 33.10 15.88 -48.98
N ALA A 9 33.98 16.66 -48.36
CA ALA A 9 34.34 16.54 -46.93
C ALA A 9 33.18 16.97 -46.03
N ILE A 10 32.41 18.03 -46.38
CA ILE A 10 31.22 18.46 -45.63
C ILE A 10 30.11 17.41 -45.75
N LEU A 11 29.89 16.85 -46.93
CA LEU A 11 28.92 15.77 -47.12
C LEU A 11 29.32 14.50 -46.35
N ALA A 12 30.57 14.13 -46.32
CA ALA A 12 31.08 12.99 -45.57
C ALA A 12 30.97 13.22 -44.04
N ALA A 13 31.24 14.44 -43.55
CA ALA A 13 31.05 14.81 -42.15
C ALA A 13 29.61 14.76 -41.72
N GLY A 14 28.65 15.09 -42.59
CA GLY A 14 27.21 15.00 -42.32
C GLY A 14 26.65 13.57 -42.31
N LEU A 15 27.38 12.60 -42.91
CA LEU A 15 26.99 11.19 -42.93
C LEU A 15 27.49 10.38 -41.70
N ILE A 16 28.41 10.96 -40.90
CA ILE A 16 28.91 10.27 -39.70
C ILE A 16 27.85 10.35 -38.60
N PRO A 17 27.21 9.22 -38.23
CA PRO A 17 26.26 9.22 -37.13
C PRO A 17 27.00 9.49 -35.81
N LEU A 18 26.82 10.69 -35.25
CA LEU A 18 27.37 11.01 -33.95
C LEU A 18 26.61 10.20 -32.86
N PRO A 19 27.35 9.47 -32.03
CA PRO A 19 26.71 8.72 -30.95
C PRO A 19 26.06 9.71 -29.93
N HIS A 20 24.74 9.74 -29.89
CA HIS A 20 24.01 10.53 -28.93
C HIS A 20 23.83 9.71 -27.65
N ARG A 21 24.38 10.21 -26.54
CA ARG A 21 24.20 9.61 -25.23
C ARG A 21 23.10 10.37 -24.52
N ILE A 22 22.08 9.64 -24.03
CA ILE A 22 21.00 10.16 -23.23
C ILE A 22 21.26 9.67 -21.82
N GLU A 23 21.39 10.59 -20.89
CA GLU A 23 21.49 10.30 -19.46
C GLU A 23 20.11 10.53 -18.85
N ALA A 24 19.64 9.57 -18.07
CA ALA A 24 18.36 9.64 -17.41
C ALA A 24 18.45 9.02 -16.02
N ALA A 25 17.76 9.63 -15.06
CA ALA A 25 17.60 9.02 -13.76
C ALA A 25 16.77 7.73 -13.90
N ALA A 26 17.27 6.63 -13.36
CA ALA A 26 16.61 5.35 -13.42
C ALA A 26 16.38 4.79 -12.00
N ILE A 27 15.19 4.25 -11.78
CA ILE A 27 14.82 3.56 -10.56
C ILE A 27 14.75 2.07 -10.88
N LEU A 28 15.52 1.27 -10.13
CA LEU A 28 15.43 -0.19 -10.20
C LEU A 28 14.26 -0.65 -9.33
N ARG A 29 13.39 -1.45 -9.91
CA ARG A 29 12.28 -2.07 -9.17
C ARG A 29 12.11 -3.53 -9.59
N PRO A 30 11.58 -4.38 -8.71
CA PRO A 30 11.25 -5.75 -9.07
C PRO A 30 10.14 -5.75 -10.12
N GLN A 31 10.35 -6.51 -11.19
CA GLN A 31 9.35 -6.71 -12.24
C GLN A 31 8.15 -7.47 -11.65
N ASP A 32 6.94 -7.01 -11.94
CA ASP A 32 5.68 -7.65 -11.51
C ASP A 32 5.54 -7.83 -9.97
N ALA A 33 6.27 -7.08 -9.14
CA ALA A 33 6.09 -7.16 -7.70
C ALA A 33 4.74 -6.57 -7.29
N THR A 34 4.05 -7.27 -6.39
CA THR A 34 2.80 -6.79 -5.81
C THR A 34 3.11 -6.00 -4.54
N GLN A 35 2.61 -4.79 -4.48
CA GLN A 35 2.75 -3.89 -3.33
C GLN A 35 1.70 -4.24 -2.26
N ILE A 36 2.12 -4.29 -1.01
CA ILE A 36 1.24 -4.47 0.14
C ILE A 36 1.26 -3.17 0.94
N PHE A 37 0.09 -2.55 1.04
CA PHE A 37 -0.11 -1.31 1.78
C PHE A 37 -0.83 -1.58 3.09
N VAL A 38 -0.56 -0.74 4.07
CA VAL A 38 -1.32 -0.66 5.31
C VAL A 38 -2.70 -0.07 5.00
N SER A 39 -3.75 -0.86 5.15
CA SER A 39 -5.14 -0.43 4.89
C SER A 39 -5.71 0.33 6.09
N VAL A 40 -5.42 -0.14 7.29
CA VAL A 40 -5.84 0.44 8.57
C VAL A 40 -4.60 0.73 9.39
N GLY A 41 -4.46 1.95 9.92
CA GLY A 41 -3.33 2.34 10.74
C GLY A 41 -3.26 1.53 12.02
N GLY A 42 -2.03 1.33 12.52
CA GLY A 42 -1.82 0.59 13.75
C GLY A 42 -0.34 0.45 14.09
N THR A 43 -0.08 -0.11 15.25
CA THR A 43 1.26 -0.34 15.79
C THR A 43 1.80 -1.68 15.33
N VAL A 44 3.01 -1.73 14.79
CA VAL A 44 3.66 -2.97 14.31
C VAL A 44 3.96 -3.90 15.48
N VAL A 45 3.31 -5.06 15.53
CA VAL A 45 3.56 -6.09 16.55
C VAL A 45 4.45 -7.20 16.01
N LYS A 46 4.29 -7.54 14.74
CA LYS A 46 5.06 -8.61 14.10
C LYS A 46 5.31 -8.27 12.64
N SER A 47 6.53 -8.50 12.20
CA SER A 47 6.96 -8.36 10.81
C SER A 47 7.69 -9.63 10.36
N VAL A 48 7.60 -9.93 9.07
CA VAL A 48 8.39 -10.96 8.39
C VAL A 48 9.66 -10.30 7.86
N ALA A 49 10.79 -10.98 7.95
CA ALA A 49 12.07 -10.43 7.49
C ALA A 49 12.10 -10.24 5.97
N ALA A 50 12.81 -9.20 5.51
CA ALA A 50 13.10 -9.02 4.10
C ALA A 50 13.91 -10.23 3.56
N GLY A 51 13.58 -10.70 2.36
CA GLY A 51 14.20 -11.86 1.73
C GLY A 51 13.51 -13.21 2.07
N GLU A 52 12.56 -13.24 3.00
CA GLU A 52 11.81 -14.48 3.30
C GLU A 52 10.84 -14.83 2.17
N VAL A 53 10.72 -16.12 1.87
CA VAL A 53 9.78 -16.65 0.88
C VAL A 53 8.44 -16.90 1.55
N VAL A 54 7.39 -16.34 0.98
CA VAL A 54 6.03 -16.44 1.51
C VAL A 54 5.09 -17.10 0.52
N ALA A 55 4.13 -17.84 1.04
CA ALA A 55 3.03 -18.41 0.27
C ALA A 55 1.89 -17.38 0.13
N ARG A 56 0.95 -17.67 -0.78
CA ARG A 56 -0.30 -16.91 -0.86
C ARG A 56 -1.07 -16.99 0.46
N ASP A 57 -1.67 -15.88 0.87
CA ASP A 57 -2.44 -15.70 2.11
C ASP A 57 -1.63 -15.85 3.41
N GLN A 58 -0.30 -16.05 3.31
CA GLN A 58 0.59 -16.04 4.47
C GLN A 58 0.64 -14.66 5.09
N ILE A 59 0.67 -14.61 6.43
CA ILE A 59 0.80 -13.37 7.19
C ILE A 59 2.21 -12.82 7.01
N VAL A 60 2.31 -11.58 6.52
CA VAL A 60 3.57 -10.85 6.32
C VAL A 60 3.82 -9.79 7.37
N GLY A 61 2.75 -9.35 8.05
CA GLY A 61 2.83 -8.40 9.15
C GLY A 61 1.56 -8.41 9.97
N ARG A 62 1.67 -8.00 11.22
CA ARG A 62 0.53 -7.80 12.11
C ARG A 62 0.65 -6.46 12.80
N LEU A 63 -0.38 -5.68 12.68
CA LEU A 63 -0.57 -4.42 13.39
C LEU A 63 -1.54 -4.63 14.55
N ASP A 64 -1.51 -3.72 15.50
CA ASP A 64 -2.40 -3.67 16.65
C ASP A 64 -2.97 -2.27 16.80
N ASP A 65 -4.25 -2.19 17.14
CA ASP A 65 -4.96 -0.95 17.44
C ASP A 65 -5.97 -1.20 18.56
N ALA A 66 -5.57 -0.90 19.80
CA ALA A 66 -6.39 -1.10 20.99
C ALA A 66 -7.67 -0.23 20.99
N ALA A 67 -7.65 0.93 20.31
CA ALA A 67 -8.83 1.77 20.18
C ALA A 67 -9.89 1.10 19.30
N LEU A 68 -9.46 0.56 18.17
CA LEU A 68 -10.32 -0.18 17.25
C LEU A 68 -10.89 -1.46 17.90
N GLU A 69 -10.06 -2.20 18.65
CA GLU A 69 -10.54 -3.37 19.40
C GLU A 69 -11.61 -2.99 20.42
N SER A 70 -11.38 -1.90 21.18
CA SER A 70 -12.36 -1.39 22.14
C SER A 70 -13.66 -0.94 21.47
N GLU A 71 -13.58 -0.29 20.30
CA GLU A 71 -14.76 0.13 19.52
C GLU A 71 -15.58 -1.09 19.05
N VAL A 72 -14.93 -2.17 18.61
CA VAL A 72 -15.61 -3.41 18.23
C VAL A 72 -16.39 -3.99 19.41
N VAL A 73 -15.78 -4.08 20.60
CA VAL A 73 -16.43 -4.59 21.81
C VAL A 73 -17.64 -3.71 22.22
N GLN A 74 -17.50 -2.39 22.09
CA GLN A 74 -18.62 -1.46 22.40
C GLN A 74 -19.77 -1.64 21.41
N LEU A 75 -19.48 -1.80 20.11
CA LEU A 75 -20.51 -2.04 19.10
C LEU A 75 -21.19 -3.40 19.27
N GLU A 76 -20.44 -4.44 19.64
CA GLU A 76 -21.03 -5.76 19.98
C GLU A 76 -22.02 -5.65 21.13
N SER A 77 -21.64 -4.95 22.19
CA SER A 77 -22.51 -4.69 23.34
C SER A 77 -23.75 -3.89 22.93
N ARG A 78 -23.59 -2.89 22.05
CA ARG A 78 -24.70 -2.08 21.56
C ARG A 78 -25.69 -2.88 20.70
N VAL A 79 -25.19 -3.75 19.83
CA VAL A 79 -26.02 -4.65 19.02
C VAL A 79 -26.79 -5.60 19.91
N ALA A 80 -26.17 -6.18 20.94
CA ALA A 80 -26.83 -7.07 21.89
C ALA A 80 -27.92 -6.35 22.71
N GLU A 81 -27.65 -5.11 23.16
CA GLU A 81 -28.62 -4.29 23.87
C GLU A 81 -29.85 -4.01 23.01
N LEU A 82 -29.65 -3.56 21.76
CA LEU A 82 -30.77 -3.26 20.85
C LEU A 82 -31.56 -4.52 20.50
N ALA A 83 -30.93 -5.67 20.34
CA ALA A 83 -31.59 -6.95 20.12
C ALA A 83 -32.48 -7.34 21.33
N ALA A 84 -31.97 -7.18 22.55
CA ALA A 84 -32.72 -7.42 23.75
C ALA A 84 -33.93 -6.44 23.90
N GLN A 85 -33.71 -5.17 23.54
CA GLN A 85 -34.79 -4.17 23.55
C GLN A 85 -35.89 -4.52 22.54
N ILE A 86 -35.57 -4.96 21.34
CA ILE A 86 -36.54 -5.42 20.33
C ILE A 86 -37.34 -6.59 20.89
N ALA A 87 -36.69 -7.60 21.49
CA ALA A 87 -37.38 -8.76 22.07
C ALA A 87 -38.36 -8.37 23.15
N VAL A 88 -38.01 -7.40 24.02
CA VAL A 88 -38.91 -6.87 25.04
C VAL A 88 -40.12 -6.15 24.42
N LEU A 89 -39.87 -5.28 23.42
CA LEU A 89 -40.96 -4.55 22.75
C LEU A 89 -41.88 -5.53 22.00
N GLU A 90 -41.37 -6.53 21.34
CA GLU A 90 -42.14 -7.56 20.65
C GLU A 90 -42.99 -8.39 21.60
N SER A 91 -42.47 -8.77 22.78
CA SER A 91 -43.20 -9.52 23.77
C SER A 91 -44.39 -8.73 24.35
N ARG A 92 -44.28 -7.41 24.43
CA ARG A 92 -45.30 -6.52 25.02
C ARG A 92 -46.25 -5.89 24.01
N ARG A 93 -46.00 -6.02 22.70
CA ARG A 93 -46.75 -5.33 21.64
C ARG A 93 -48.28 -5.61 21.66
N LEU A 94 -48.69 -6.80 22.10
CA LEU A 94 -50.11 -7.18 22.19
C LEU A 94 -50.82 -6.57 23.41
N ALA A 95 -50.06 -6.32 24.48
CA ALA A 95 -50.60 -5.71 25.72
C ALA A 95 -50.63 -4.18 25.64
N ASP A 96 -49.68 -3.57 24.90
CA ASP A 96 -49.58 -2.12 24.74
C ASP A 96 -49.23 -1.75 23.29
N PRO A 97 -50.24 -1.35 22.49
CA PRO A 97 -50.02 -0.95 21.10
C PRO A 97 -49.14 0.29 20.95
N ALA A 98 -49.00 1.15 21.96
CA ALA A 98 -48.13 2.32 21.91
C ALA A 98 -46.65 1.89 21.86
N LEU A 99 -46.27 0.81 22.54
CA LEU A 99 -44.92 0.26 22.48
C LEU A 99 -44.59 -0.31 21.09
N ALA A 100 -45.56 -0.85 20.36
CA ALA A 100 -45.38 -1.38 19.03
C ALA A 100 -44.91 -0.30 18.05
N ALA A 101 -45.24 0.96 18.23
CA ALA A 101 -44.82 2.07 17.39
C ALA A 101 -43.31 2.32 17.46
N HIS A 102 -42.61 1.89 18.52
CA HIS A 102 -41.15 2.05 18.68
C HIS A 102 -40.34 0.93 18.02
N ILE A 103 -40.97 -0.22 17.72
CA ILE A 103 -40.26 -1.37 17.14
C ILE A 103 -39.51 -1.00 15.84
N PRO A 104 -40.11 -0.33 14.83
CA PRO A 104 -39.42 -0.03 13.58
C PRO A 104 -38.15 0.82 13.76
N ALA A 105 -38.20 1.81 14.63
CA ALA A 105 -37.09 2.69 14.92
C ALA A 105 -35.94 1.92 15.61
N THR A 106 -36.26 1.04 16.57
CA THR A 106 -35.28 0.21 17.27
C THR A 106 -34.66 -0.81 16.33
N VAL A 107 -35.43 -1.41 15.41
CA VAL A 107 -34.94 -2.32 14.38
C VAL A 107 -33.97 -1.60 13.42
N GLN A 108 -34.30 -0.39 12.98
CA GLN A 108 -33.39 0.41 12.15
C GLN A 108 -32.09 0.76 12.89
N ALA A 109 -32.18 1.12 14.17
CA ALA A 109 -31.01 1.38 15.00
C ALA A 109 -30.12 0.11 15.13
N ALA A 110 -30.73 -1.06 15.34
CA ALA A 110 -29.99 -2.33 15.41
C ALA A 110 -29.30 -2.68 14.09
N GLN A 111 -29.98 -2.48 12.95
CA GLN A 111 -29.40 -2.70 11.64
C GLN A 111 -28.22 -1.75 11.38
N ALA A 112 -28.34 -0.47 11.72
CA ALA A 112 -27.26 0.50 11.57
C ALA A 112 -26.03 0.13 12.44
N ALA A 113 -26.27 -0.26 13.71
CA ALA A 113 -25.21 -0.71 14.60
C ALA A 113 -24.53 -2.00 14.09
N THR A 114 -25.29 -2.95 13.54
CA THR A 114 -24.74 -4.17 12.94
C THR A 114 -23.85 -3.87 11.74
N LEU A 115 -24.28 -2.99 10.84
CA LEU A 115 -23.47 -2.59 9.69
C LEU A 115 -22.18 -1.88 10.12
N GLN A 116 -22.25 -1.07 11.17
CA GLN A 116 -21.05 -0.41 11.72
C GLN A 116 -20.10 -1.43 12.33
N LEU A 117 -20.62 -2.40 13.10
CA LEU A 117 -19.84 -3.50 13.67
C LEU A 117 -19.14 -4.32 12.58
N GLU A 118 -19.82 -4.67 11.50
CA GLU A 118 -19.24 -5.42 10.38
C GLU A 118 -18.07 -4.66 9.73
N ARG A 119 -18.21 -3.34 9.55
CA ARG A 119 -17.11 -2.50 9.02
C ARG A 119 -15.91 -2.50 9.95
N ARG A 120 -16.12 -2.28 11.27
CA ARG A 120 -15.04 -2.26 12.25
C ARG A 120 -14.36 -3.62 12.42
N ARG A 121 -15.12 -4.71 12.33
CA ARG A 121 -14.54 -6.06 12.30
C ARG A 121 -13.68 -6.30 11.06
N LYS A 122 -14.08 -5.76 9.92
CA LYS A 122 -13.27 -5.79 8.72
C LYS A 122 -11.98 -4.99 8.91
N ASP A 123 -12.08 -3.76 9.42
CA ASP A 123 -10.92 -2.92 9.73
C ASP A 123 -9.95 -3.66 10.67
N LEU A 124 -10.47 -4.36 11.70
CA LEU A 124 -9.70 -5.18 12.62
C LEU A 124 -9.01 -6.37 11.92
N ALA A 125 -9.69 -7.00 10.97
CA ALA A 125 -9.09 -8.08 10.17
C ALA A 125 -7.98 -7.55 9.24
N ASP A 126 -8.13 -6.35 8.72
CA ASP A 126 -7.19 -5.69 7.81
C ASP A 126 -5.90 -5.21 8.53
N LEU A 127 -5.86 -5.23 9.89
CA LEU A 127 -4.62 -5.07 10.66
C LEU A 127 -3.66 -6.27 10.47
N THR A 128 -4.15 -7.41 9.96
CA THR A 128 -3.33 -8.55 9.61
C THR A 128 -2.99 -8.51 8.12
N LEU A 129 -1.76 -8.08 7.81
CA LEU A 129 -1.28 -7.98 6.43
C LEU A 129 -0.96 -9.36 5.88
N ARG A 130 -1.52 -9.69 4.72
CA ARG A 130 -1.34 -11.00 4.05
C ARG A 130 -0.78 -10.84 2.65
N SER A 131 0.01 -11.82 2.23
CA SER A 131 0.53 -11.86 0.87
C SER A 131 -0.57 -12.27 -0.12
N PRO A 132 -0.87 -11.46 -1.16
CA PRO A 132 -1.88 -11.82 -2.17
C PRO A 132 -1.40 -12.91 -3.14
N ARG A 133 -0.08 -13.18 -3.17
CA ARG A 133 0.56 -14.15 -4.08
C ARG A 133 1.81 -14.76 -3.42
N PRO A 134 2.28 -15.92 -3.89
CA PRO A 134 3.55 -16.45 -3.43
C PRO A 134 4.71 -15.61 -4.01
N GLY A 135 5.82 -15.51 -3.26
CA GLY A 135 7.01 -14.77 -3.69
C GLY A 135 7.96 -14.50 -2.53
N THR A 136 8.97 -13.71 -2.79
CA THR A 136 9.92 -13.24 -1.79
C THR A 136 9.53 -11.85 -1.30
N ILE A 137 9.64 -11.61 0.00
CA ILE A 137 9.43 -10.30 0.61
C ILE A 137 10.58 -9.38 0.24
N LEU A 138 10.26 -8.25 -0.36
CA LEU A 138 11.21 -7.21 -0.74
C LEU A 138 10.88 -5.95 0.06
N PRO A 139 11.91 -5.27 0.60
CA PRO A 139 11.69 -4.05 1.36
C PRO A 139 11.18 -2.93 0.44
N PRO A 140 10.34 -2.03 0.96
CA PRO A 140 9.97 -0.81 0.26
C PRO A 140 11.16 0.16 0.21
N PRO A 141 11.06 1.27 -0.54
CA PRO A 141 12.06 2.34 -0.50
C PRO A 141 12.29 2.82 0.93
N ILE A 142 13.57 3.05 1.25
CA ILE A 142 13.99 3.51 2.58
C ILE A 142 13.43 4.92 2.83
N ARG A 143 12.74 5.11 3.96
CA ARG A 143 12.34 6.44 4.43
C ARG A 143 13.51 7.06 5.18
N THR A 144 14.07 8.13 4.60
CA THR A 144 15.04 8.98 5.29
C THR A 144 14.30 10.05 6.06
N VAL A 145 14.61 10.18 7.36
CA VAL A 145 14.11 11.30 8.17
C VAL A 145 14.81 12.56 7.69
N THR A 146 14.05 13.50 7.13
CA THR A 146 14.57 14.84 6.83
C THR A 146 14.43 15.66 8.11
N GLU A 147 15.53 16.24 8.59
CA GLU A 147 15.58 17.04 9.85
C GLU A 147 14.65 18.27 9.89
N THR A 148 13.89 18.50 8.84
CA THR A 148 12.97 19.65 8.70
C THR A 148 11.55 19.35 9.19
N ASP A 149 11.25 18.09 9.55
CA ASP A 149 9.96 17.71 10.12
C ASP A 149 10.00 17.96 11.63
N ASP A 150 9.33 19.02 12.10
CA ASP A 150 9.12 19.36 13.52
C ASP A 150 8.35 18.22 14.27
N ASP A 151 7.81 17.25 13.54
CA ASP A 151 7.22 16.01 14.03
C ASP A 151 8.25 14.88 13.98
N LEU A 152 8.64 14.40 15.14
CA LEU A 152 9.49 13.20 15.29
C LEU A 152 8.87 12.06 14.47
N SER A 153 9.50 11.71 13.36
CA SER A 153 9.06 10.59 12.51
C SER A 153 8.92 9.35 13.37
N ALA A 154 7.71 8.80 13.42
CA ALA A 154 7.41 7.63 14.25
C ALA A 154 8.27 6.40 13.89
N TRP A 155 8.84 6.36 12.67
CA TRP A 155 9.70 5.29 12.18
C TRP A 155 10.64 5.77 11.06
N SER A 156 11.75 5.05 10.86
CA SER A 156 12.77 5.32 9.83
C SER A 156 13.22 4.00 9.17
N GLY A 157 13.84 4.08 8.00
CA GLY A 157 14.23 2.89 7.26
C GLY A 157 13.06 2.24 6.53
N THR A 158 12.79 0.99 6.81
CA THR A 158 11.65 0.23 6.26
C THR A 158 10.75 -0.31 7.36
N PRO A 159 9.44 -0.49 7.12
CA PRO A 159 8.52 -1.08 8.10
C PRO A 159 8.88 -2.51 8.51
N LEU A 160 9.75 -3.19 7.73
CA LEU A 160 10.20 -4.57 7.98
C LEU A 160 11.35 -4.65 8.99
N ASP A 161 11.98 -3.52 9.30
CA ASP A 161 13.15 -3.48 10.17
C ASP A 161 12.75 -3.74 11.64
N ASP A 162 13.51 -4.58 12.34
CA ASP A 162 13.21 -5.00 13.70
C ASP A 162 13.10 -3.84 14.69
N TRP A 163 13.85 -2.75 14.48
CA TRP A 163 13.76 -1.55 15.33
C TRP A 163 12.48 -0.75 15.15
N ASN A 164 11.69 -1.04 14.10
CA ASN A 164 10.38 -0.44 13.86
C ASN A 164 9.23 -1.25 14.49
N LEU A 165 9.53 -2.34 15.21
CA LEU A 165 8.54 -2.99 16.06
C LEU A 165 8.08 -2.03 17.15
N GLY A 166 6.77 -1.87 17.32
CA GLY A 166 6.17 -0.90 18.23
C GLY A 166 5.94 0.50 17.61
N CYS A 167 6.38 0.75 16.39
CA CYS A 167 6.09 2.00 15.69
C CYS A 167 4.69 2.00 15.09
N HIS A 168 4.07 3.18 15.06
CA HIS A 168 2.78 3.36 14.40
C HIS A 168 2.95 3.56 12.90
N LEU A 169 2.17 2.85 12.10
CA LEU A 169 2.08 3.01 10.65
C LEU A 169 0.72 3.59 10.28
N GLU A 170 0.73 4.61 9.42
CA GLU A 170 -0.48 5.24 8.92
C GLU A 170 -1.09 4.44 7.75
N PRO A 171 -2.42 4.57 7.52
CA PRO A 171 -3.05 4.02 6.34
C PRO A 171 -2.39 4.55 5.05
N GLY A 172 -2.22 3.69 4.05
CA GLY A 172 -1.55 4.03 2.79
C GLY A 172 -0.03 3.88 2.84
N THR A 173 0.58 3.58 3.98
CA THR A 173 2.01 3.26 4.07
C THR A 173 2.32 1.99 3.27
N LEU A 174 3.32 2.05 2.38
CA LEU A 174 3.82 0.87 1.68
C LEU A 174 4.61 0.00 2.67
N TYR A 175 4.04 -1.16 3.01
CA TYR A 175 4.62 -2.07 4.00
C TYR A 175 5.75 -2.91 3.41
N CYS A 176 5.48 -3.60 2.31
CA CYS A 176 6.47 -4.41 1.58
C CYS A 176 6.02 -4.67 0.14
N LEU A 177 6.92 -5.28 -0.64
CA LEU A 177 6.60 -5.82 -1.96
C LEU A 177 6.78 -7.34 -1.93
N VAL A 178 5.98 -8.06 -2.74
CA VAL A 178 6.11 -9.50 -2.92
C VAL A 178 6.37 -9.80 -4.39
N GLY A 179 7.52 -10.40 -4.68
CA GLY A 179 7.94 -10.65 -6.06
C GLY A 179 9.12 -11.61 -6.16
N ASP A 180 9.67 -11.71 -7.37
CA ASP A 180 10.91 -12.44 -7.63
C ASP A 180 12.09 -11.45 -7.57
N PRO A 181 13.05 -11.61 -6.63
CA PRO A 181 14.20 -10.72 -6.52
C PRO A 181 15.15 -10.77 -7.73
N ASN A 182 15.09 -11.84 -8.55
CA ASN A 182 15.92 -11.99 -9.73
C ASN A 182 15.33 -11.32 -10.98
N ARG A 183 14.06 -10.90 -10.93
CA ARG A 183 13.39 -10.20 -12.03
C ARG A 183 13.30 -8.72 -11.73
N ILE A 184 14.30 -7.98 -12.21
CA ILE A 184 14.43 -6.55 -11.99
C ILE A 184 14.17 -5.81 -13.30
N GLU A 185 13.46 -4.71 -13.26
CA GLU A 185 13.31 -3.75 -14.34
C GLU A 185 13.85 -2.39 -13.90
N ALA A 186 14.40 -1.65 -14.85
CA ALA A 186 14.81 -0.26 -14.65
C ALA A 186 13.78 0.65 -15.31
N VAL A 187 13.20 1.55 -14.55
CA VAL A 187 12.30 2.59 -15.05
C VAL A 187 13.07 3.89 -15.12
N ALA A 188 13.36 4.37 -16.34
CA ALA A 188 14.05 5.62 -16.56
C ALA A 188 13.05 6.74 -16.90
N ILE A 189 13.22 7.90 -16.30
CA ILE A 189 12.48 9.11 -16.63
C ILE A 189 13.34 9.92 -17.60
N VAL A 190 12.87 10.04 -18.85
CA VAL A 190 13.58 10.73 -19.92
C VAL A 190 12.86 12.02 -20.26
N GLU A 191 13.62 13.09 -20.49
CA GLU A 191 13.08 14.38 -20.94
C GLU A 191 12.42 14.24 -22.32
N GLU A 192 11.31 14.95 -22.53
CA GLU A 192 10.51 14.92 -23.75
C GLU A 192 11.33 15.18 -25.02
N GLY A 193 12.28 16.12 -24.97
CA GLY A 193 13.16 16.44 -26.08
C GLY A 193 14.09 15.29 -26.54
N SER A 194 14.33 14.32 -25.66
CA SER A 194 15.19 13.17 -25.94
C SER A 194 14.44 11.93 -26.43
N ILE A 195 13.09 11.93 -26.36
CA ILE A 195 12.25 10.78 -26.75
C ILE A 195 12.43 10.42 -28.21
N ALA A 196 12.64 11.40 -29.10
CA ALA A 196 12.81 11.16 -30.54
C ALA A 196 14.05 10.30 -30.86
N PHE A 197 15.03 10.23 -29.96
CA PHE A 197 16.26 9.46 -30.12
C PHE A 197 16.19 8.07 -29.48
N LEU A 198 15.10 7.75 -28.76
CA LEU A 198 14.91 6.45 -28.12
C LEU A 198 14.23 5.47 -29.09
N LYS A 199 14.79 4.28 -29.15
CA LYS A 199 14.21 3.16 -29.92
C LYS A 199 14.18 1.90 -29.06
N SER A 200 13.14 1.11 -29.22
CA SER A 200 13.07 -0.21 -28.59
C SER A 200 14.28 -1.08 -29.00
N GLY A 201 14.87 -1.78 -28.03
CA GLY A 201 16.04 -2.64 -28.26
C GLY A 201 17.40 -1.95 -28.17
N GLN A 202 17.46 -0.67 -27.81
CA GLN A 202 18.74 0.01 -27.54
C GLN A 202 19.40 -0.55 -26.28
N ARG A 203 20.73 -0.60 -26.29
CA ARG A 203 21.55 -1.00 -25.13
C ARG A 203 21.59 0.15 -24.11
N VAL A 204 21.28 -0.17 -22.87
CA VAL A 204 21.37 0.75 -21.73
C VAL A 204 22.51 0.32 -20.84
N ARG A 205 23.27 1.28 -20.29
CA ARG A 205 24.30 1.04 -19.28
C ARG A 205 23.81 1.72 -17.99
N LEU A 206 23.67 0.96 -16.93
CA LEU A 206 23.42 1.46 -15.58
C LEU A 206 24.78 1.74 -14.91
N GLN A 207 24.91 2.89 -14.26
CA GLN A 207 26.10 3.29 -13.51
C GLN A 207 25.71 3.61 -12.08
#